data_42bee4b132ff2121234f99701e14a1b3
#
_entry.id   42bee4b132ff2121234f99701e14a1b3
#
_cell.length_a   1.000
_cell.length_b   1.000
_cell.length_c   1.000
_cell.angle_alpha   90.00
_cell.angle_beta   90.00
_cell.angle_gamma   90.00
#
_symmetry.space_group_name_H-M   'P 1'
#
loop_
_entity.id
_entity.type
_entity.pdbx_description
1 polymer ?
#
loop_
_entity_poly.entity_id
_entity_poly.type
_entity_poly.pdbx_seq_one_letter_code
_entity_poly.pdbx_strand_id
1 'polypeptide(L)'
;MDNVPESIYNYRINKINLKDGTPVEPGRINVFVGANNCGKTQLLKDMLAYMTGSRTEPVLLTDLDLPYPSTWEELIAAYPMNIVDTNGGLQQLRHISPTLNAQPAGPQTFNLLNTLKQQLRNTDKREFRQSTGQGMVTFLNTDNRLSLTQKCTVQNLQTVGPKNVLEALYHADIAAPNRIRELVKSTFNTDIYFDYTDPGTLQFRIGNDFSTISENSRVAYSQVSRYPILDNQGDGLRSYVGMISANKRAF
;
A
#
# COMPACT_ATOMS: atom_id res chain seq x y z
N MET A 1 -6.65 26.23 4.08
CA MET A 1 -6.94 24.88 3.52
C MET A 1 -6.83 25.05 2.01
N ASP A 2 -5.64 24.84 1.49
CA ASP A 2 -5.38 24.97 0.08
C ASP A 2 -6.07 23.80 -0.63
N ASN A 3 -6.97 24.12 -1.54
CA ASN A 3 -7.59 23.17 -2.46
C ASN A 3 -6.48 22.52 -3.29
N VAL A 4 -5.98 21.38 -2.83
CA VAL A 4 -5.20 20.50 -3.70
C VAL A 4 -6.18 20.08 -4.80
N PRO A 5 -5.91 20.42 -6.06
CA PRO A 5 -6.81 20.04 -7.16
C PRO A 5 -6.95 18.50 -7.11
N GLU A 6 -8.20 18.04 -7.10
CA GLU A 6 -8.51 16.63 -7.16
C GLU A 6 -7.80 16.06 -8.39
N SER A 7 -6.83 15.16 -8.17
CA SER A 7 -6.04 14.62 -9.27
C SER A 7 -6.97 13.99 -10.31
N ILE A 8 -6.91 14.48 -11.52
CA ILE A 8 -7.72 13.99 -12.65
C ILE A 8 -7.38 12.52 -12.94
N TYR A 9 -6.13 12.12 -12.67
CA TYR A 9 -5.67 10.76 -12.90
C TYR A 9 -5.98 9.85 -11.71
N ASN A 10 -6.76 8.81 -11.97
CA ASN A 10 -7.08 7.77 -11.00
C ASN A 10 -6.84 6.40 -11.64
N TYR A 11 -5.85 5.66 -11.14
CA TYR A 11 -5.54 4.31 -11.62
C TYR A 11 -6.58 3.31 -11.13
N ARG A 12 -7.65 3.18 -11.91
CA ARG A 12 -8.77 2.27 -11.65
C ARG A 12 -9.04 1.41 -12.87
N ILE A 13 -9.70 0.30 -12.65
CA ILE A 13 -10.17 -0.56 -13.74
C ILE A 13 -11.50 0.03 -14.23
N ASN A 14 -11.57 0.42 -15.51
CA ASN A 14 -12.80 0.86 -16.15
C ASN A 14 -13.60 -0.34 -16.67
N LYS A 15 -12.91 -1.35 -17.22
CA LYS A 15 -13.54 -2.54 -17.77
C LYS A 15 -12.62 -3.75 -17.64
N ILE A 16 -13.22 -4.90 -17.39
CA ILE A 16 -12.57 -6.22 -17.37
C ILE A 16 -13.10 -7.00 -18.57
N ASN A 17 -12.25 -7.41 -19.47
CA ASN A 17 -12.62 -8.24 -20.61
C ASN A 17 -12.14 -9.69 -20.36
N LEU A 18 -13.08 -10.63 -20.25
CA LEU A 18 -12.78 -12.03 -20.01
C LEU A 18 -12.56 -12.78 -21.33
N LYS A 19 -11.85 -13.91 -21.29
CA LYS A 19 -11.57 -14.75 -22.47
C LYS A 19 -12.82 -15.39 -23.08
N ASP A 20 -13.89 -15.52 -22.33
CA ASP A 20 -15.19 -15.98 -22.83
C ASP A 20 -16.00 -14.89 -23.56
N GLY A 21 -15.43 -13.70 -23.69
CA GLY A 21 -16.07 -12.55 -24.31
C GLY A 21 -16.95 -11.72 -23.39
N THR A 22 -17.08 -12.11 -22.10
CA THR A 22 -17.91 -11.38 -21.14
C THR A 22 -17.20 -10.09 -20.68
N PRO A 23 -17.79 -8.91 -20.90
CA PRO A 23 -17.29 -7.68 -20.33
C PRO A 23 -17.87 -7.46 -18.92
N VAL A 24 -17.06 -6.96 -18.00
CA VAL A 24 -17.47 -6.56 -16.65
C VAL A 24 -17.05 -5.12 -16.41
N GLU A 25 -17.98 -4.26 -16.04
CA GLU A 25 -17.71 -2.88 -15.64
C GLU A 25 -17.67 -2.81 -14.12
N PRO A 26 -16.48 -2.72 -13.52
CA PRO A 26 -16.36 -2.71 -12.07
C PRO A 26 -16.78 -1.36 -11.48
N GLY A 27 -17.49 -1.41 -10.37
CA GLY A 27 -17.79 -0.24 -9.57
C GLY A 27 -16.61 0.11 -8.63
N ARG A 28 -16.89 0.99 -7.66
CA ARG A 28 -15.91 1.38 -6.64
C ARG A 28 -15.50 0.22 -5.72
N ILE A 29 -16.45 -0.66 -5.42
CA ILE A 29 -16.26 -1.88 -4.64
C ILE A 29 -16.91 -3.02 -5.43
N ASN A 30 -16.17 -4.10 -5.62
CA ASN A 30 -16.62 -5.29 -6.35
C ASN A 30 -16.40 -6.52 -5.49
N VAL A 31 -17.40 -7.40 -5.46
CA VAL A 31 -17.34 -8.66 -4.73
C VAL A 31 -17.56 -9.81 -5.71
N PHE A 32 -16.54 -10.64 -5.88
CA PHE A 32 -16.64 -11.85 -6.70
C PHE A 32 -17.11 -13.02 -5.83
N VAL A 33 -18.29 -13.55 -6.11
CA VAL A 33 -18.89 -14.67 -5.40
C VAL A 33 -18.97 -15.89 -6.31
N GLY A 34 -18.96 -17.07 -5.74
CA GLY A 34 -19.06 -18.33 -6.49
C GLY A 34 -18.50 -19.50 -5.69
N ALA A 35 -18.71 -20.73 -6.20
CA ALA A 35 -18.22 -21.96 -5.61
C ALA A 35 -16.69 -21.98 -5.45
N ASN A 36 -16.17 -22.87 -4.62
CA ASN A 36 -14.73 -23.09 -4.54
C ASN A 36 -14.20 -23.56 -5.91
N ASN A 37 -13.00 -23.12 -6.27
CA ASN A 37 -12.35 -23.44 -7.55
C ASN A 37 -13.02 -22.88 -8.82
N CYS A 38 -13.99 -21.97 -8.71
CA CYS A 38 -14.59 -21.32 -9.89
C CYS A 38 -13.73 -20.20 -10.51
N GLY A 39 -12.47 -20.06 -10.12
CA GLY A 39 -11.54 -19.11 -10.75
C GLY A 39 -11.45 -17.73 -10.12
N LYS A 40 -12.17 -17.41 -9.02
CA LYS A 40 -12.12 -16.06 -8.38
C LYS A 40 -10.70 -15.57 -8.09
N THR A 41 -9.91 -16.39 -7.42
CA THR A 41 -8.52 -16.05 -7.09
C THR A 41 -7.65 -15.97 -8.34
N GLN A 42 -7.91 -16.80 -9.34
CA GLN A 42 -7.19 -16.75 -10.62
C GLN A 42 -7.46 -15.45 -11.35
N LEU A 43 -8.71 -15.01 -11.42
CA LEU A 43 -9.06 -13.73 -12.04
C LEU A 43 -8.33 -12.57 -11.34
N LEU A 44 -8.30 -12.53 -10.01
CA LEU A 44 -7.57 -11.49 -9.27
C LEU A 44 -6.05 -11.55 -9.54
N LYS A 45 -5.47 -12.75 -9.70
CA LYS A 45 -4.06 -12.89 -10.07
C LYS A 45 -3.78 -12.42 -11.50
N ASP A 46 -4.68 -12.74 -12.43
CA ASP A 46 -4.60 -12.28 -13.82
C ASP A 46 -4.67 -10.75 -13.89
N MET A 47 -5.61 -10.15 -13.15
CA MET A 47 -5.72 -8.70 -13.05
C MET A 47 -4.44 -8.07 -12.48
N LEU A 48 -3.89 -8.62 -11.39
CA LEU A 48 -2.63 -8.16 -10.82
C LEU A 48 -1.50 -8.24 -11.85
N ALA A 49 -1.35 -9.38 -12.52
CA ALA A 49 -0.32 -9.60 -13.54
C ALA A 49 -0.43 -8.57 -14.67
N TYR A 50 -1.64 -8.30 -15.14
CA TYR A 50 -1.89 -7.29 -16.17
C TYR A 50 -1.53 -5.89 -15.70
N MET A 51 -2.02 -5.50 -14.52
CA MET A 51 -1.80 -4.15 -13.95
C MET A 51 -0.34 -3.88 -13.59
N THR A 52 0.45 -4.92 -13.31
CA THR A 52 1.89 -4.82 -13.05
C THR A 52 2.77 -5.09 -14.27
N GLY A 53 2.18 -5.21 -15.46
CA GLY A 53 2.92 -5.44 -16.71
C GLY A 53 3.65 -6.77 -16.78
N SER A 54 3.23 -7.78 -16.00
CA SER A 54 3.82 -9.12 -16.03
C SER A 54 3.75 -9.73 -17.45
N ARG A 55 4.71 -10.62 -17.74
CA ARG A 55 4.72 -11.41 -18.97
C ARG A 55 3.94 -12.71 -18.86
N THR A 56 3.40 -13.03 -17.69
CA THR A 56 2.59 -14.21 -17.48
C THR A 56 1.31 -14.11 -18.30
N GLU A 57 1.04 -15.12 -19.09
CA GLU A 57 -0.21 -15.19 -19.86
C GLU A 57 -1.40 -15.36 -18.91
N PRO A 58 -2.41 -14.48 -18.97
CA PRO A 58 -3.59 -14.61 -18.14
C PRO A 58 -4.40 -15.88 -18.48
N VAL A 59 -5.00 -16.48 -17.47
CA VAL A 59 -5.84 -17.68 -17.64
C VAL A 59 -7.28 -17.30 -18.04
N LEU A 60 -7.87 -16.34 -17.35
CA LEU A 60 -9.27 -15.93 -17.51
C LEU A 60 -9.44 -14.56 -18.17
N LEU A 61 -8.42 -13.71 -18.06
CA LEU A 61 -8.47 -12.34 -18.52
C LEU A 61 -7.97 -12.22 -19.97
N THR A 62 -8.65 -11.44 -20.78
CA THR A 62 -8.14 -10.97 -22.09
C THR A 62 -7.34 -9.70 -21.90
N ASP A 63 -7.97 -8.67 -21.35
CA ASP A 63 -7.36 -7.40 -21.07
C ASP A 63 -8.12 -6.61 -19.97
N LEU A 64 -7.53 -5.50 -19.53
CA LEU A 64 -8.18 -4.50 -18.69
C LEU A 64 -8.14 -3.14 -19.38
N ASP A 65 -9.28 -2.47 -19.40
CA ASP A 65 -9.31 -1.04 -19.72
C ASP A 65 -8.85 -0.25 -18.50
N LEU A 66 -7.68 0.36 -18.63
CA LEU A 66 -7.03 1.15 -17.59
C LEU A 66 -6.80 2.57 -18.11
N PRO A 67 -7.13 3.61 -17.34
CA PRO A 67 -6.71 4.96 -17.67
C PRO A 67 -5.20 5.09 -17.54
N TYR A 68 -4.64 5.98 -18.33
CA TYR A 68 -3.23 6.36 -18.24
C TYR A 68 -3.12 7.88 -18.13
N PRO A 69 -2.15 8.39 -17.37
CA PRO A 69 -1.95 9.83 -17.29
C PRO A 69 -1.53 10.37 -18.65
N SER A 70 -2.05 11.53 -19.02
CA SER A 70 -1.69 12.19 -20.28
C SER A 70 -0.33 12.89 -20.19
N THR A 71 0.02 13.33 -18.97
CA THR A 71 1.27 14.03 -18.71
C THR A 71 2.00 13.42 -17.50
N TRP A 72 3.26 13.76 -17.40
CA TRP A 72 4.09 13.41 -16.25
C TRP A 72 3.59 14.06 -14.95
N GLU A 73 3.14 15.30 -15.05
CA GLU A 73 2.63 16.09 -13.93
C GLU A 73 1.37 15.48 -13.34
N GLU A 74 0.48 14.96 -14.17
CA GLU A 74 -0.69 14.18 -13.71
C GLU A 74 -0.28 12.92 -12.95
N LEU A 75 0.74 12.21 -13.43
CA LEU A 75 1.24 11.02 -12.75
C LEU A 75 1.79 11.38 -11.36
N ILE A 76 2.62 12.40 -11.26
CA ILE A 76 3.21 12.84 -9.99
C ILE A 76 2.13 13.34 -9.01
N ALA A 77 1.15 14.10 -9.49
CA ALA A 77 0.07 14.62 -8.66
C ALA A 77 -0.81 13.48 -8.09
N ALA A 78 -1.02 12.41 -8.86
CA ALA A 78 -1.81 11.25 -8.44
C ALA A 78 -1.04 10.32 -7.50
N TYR A 79 0.28 10.39 -7.51
CA TYR A 79 1.17 9.47 -6.83
C TYR A 79 2.07 10.20 -5.85
N PRO A 80 2.04 9.83 -4.57
CA PRO A 80 3.04 10.27 -3.60
C PRO A 80 4.36 9.55 -3.90
N MET A 81 4.99 9.90 -5.00
CA MET A 81 6.30 9.41 -5.40
C MET A 81 7.34 10.42 -4.97
N ASN A 82 8.29 10.00 -4.16
CA ASN A 82 9.44 10.83 -3.86
C ASN A 82 10.42 10.75 -5.02
N ILE A 83 10.70 11.88 -5.64
CA ILE A 83 11.80 12.01 -6.57
C ILE A 83 13.07 12.11 -5.73
N VAL A 84 14.00 11.21 -5.94
CA VAL A 84 15.28 11.18 -5.23
C VAL A 84 16.40 11.41 -6.23
N ASP A 85 17.23 12.41 -5.97
CA ASP A 85 18.49 12.60 -6.69
C ASP A 85 19.49 11.54 -6.22
N THR A 86 20.01 10.78 -7.17
CA THR A 86 21.09 9.83 -6.90
C THR A 86 22.44 10.51 -7.04
N ASN A 87 23.47 9.96 -6.40
CA ASN A 87 24.84 10.38 -6.59
C ASN A 87 25.20 10.30 -8.08
N GLY A 88 25.21 11.44 -8.76
CA GLY A 88 25.42 11.54 -10.22
C GLY A 88 24.34 12.34 -10.95
N GLY A 89 23.39 12.97 -10.24
CA GLY A 89 22.36 13.83 -10.85
C GLY A 89 21.26 13.09 -11.59
N LEU A 90 21.11 11.78 -11.35
CA LEU A 90 20.03 10.98 -11.91
C LEU A 90 18.83 11.01 -10.97
N GLN A 91 17.68 11.44 -11.48
CA GLN A 91 16.43 11.43 -10.74
C GLN A 91 15.77 10.05 -10.79
N GLN A 92 15.42 9.52 -9.64
CA GLN A 92 14.71 8.25 -9.48
C GLN A 92 13.39 8.47 -8.75
N LEU A 93 12.38 7.72 -9.17
CA LEU A 93 11.13 7.62 -8.44
C LEU A 93 11.23 6.52 -7.39
N ARG A 94 10.86 6.84 -6.18
CA ARG A 94 10.63 5.85 -5.12
C ARG A 94 9.15 5.79 -4.80
N HIS A 95 8.60 4.60 -4.74
CA HIS A 95 7.27 4.36 -4.22
C HIS A 95 7.31 3.39 -3.06
N ILE A 96 6.38 3.56 -2.13
CA ILE A 96 6.17 2.61 -1.07
C ILE A 96 5.34 1.48 -1.67
N SER A 97 5.90 0.27 -1.72
CA SER A 97 5.07 -0.90 -1.99
C SER A 97 4.38 -1.31 -0.70
N PRO A 98 3.04 -1.30 -0.65
CA PRO A 98 2.32 -1.73 0.53
C PRO A 98 2.42 -3.25 0.77
N THR A 99 2.90 -3.99 -0.21
CA THR A 99 3.09 -5.45 -0.13
C THR A 99 4.52 -5.84 0.22
N LEU A 100 5.24 -5.00 0.94
CA LEU A 100 6.57 -5.31 1.42
C LEU A 100 6.55 -6.47 2.40
N ASN A 101 6.41 -7.67 1.86
CA ASN A 101 6.96 -8.83 2.46
C ASN A 101 8.40 -8.99 2.02
N ALA A 102 9.28 -8.61 2.94
CA ALA A 102 10.45 -9.33 3.34
C ALA A 102 11.40 -9.87 2.25
N GLN A 103 11.48 -9.23 1.15
CA GLN A 103 12.79 -9.04 0.59
C GLN A 103 13.06 -7.56 0.79
N PRO A 104 14.20 -7.18 1.36
CA PRO A 104 14.75 -5.90 1.04
C PRO A 104 15.09 -6.00 -0.45
N ALA A 105 14.09 -5.88 -1.30
CA ALA A 105 14.36 -5.34 -2.58
C ALA A 105 15.07 -4.06 -2.20
N GLY A 106 16.35 -4.05 -2.40
CA GLY A 106 17.13 -2.83 -2.35
C GLY A 106 16.32 -1.78 -3.08
N PRO A 107 16.48 -0.52 -2.85
CA PRO A 107 15.64 0.52 -3.42
C PRO A 107 15.33 0.09 -4.84
N GLN A 108 14.06 -0.26 -5.11
CA GLN A 108 13.66 -0.77 -6.42
C GLN A 108 14.18 0.27 -7.36
N THR A 109 15.17 -0.09 -8.15
CA THR A 109 15.90 0.84 -9.01
C THR A 109 14.91 1.26 -10.05
N PHE A 110 14.29 2.40 -9.80
CA PHE A 110 13.26 2.93 -10.65
C PHE A 110 13.90 3.36 -11.92
N ASN A 111 13.25 3.01 -12.98
CA ASN A 111 13.59 3.51 -14.28
C ASN A 111 13.87 5.01 -14.19
N LEU A 112 14.94 5.43 -14.84
CA LEU A 112 15.27 6.84 -14.99
C LEU A 112 14.01 7.60 -15.41
N LEU A 113 13.81 8.76 -14.85
CA LEU A 113 12.67 9.62 -15.14
C LEU A 113 12.38 9.74 -16.64
N ASN A 114 13.43 9.85 -17.45
CA ASN A 114 13.32 9.90 -18.91
C ASN A 114 12.77 8.61 -19.52
N THR A 115 13.13 7.44 -18.98
CA THR A 115 12.59 6.16 -19.44
C THR A 115 11.10 6.06 -19.14
N LEU A 116 10.66 6.48 -17.96
CA LEU A 116 9.23 6.52 -17.61
C LEU A 116 8.44 7.48 -18.50
N LYS A 117 8.98 8.66 -18.78
CA LYS A 117 8.36 9.62 -19.71
C LYS A 117 8.23 9.04 -21.11
N GLN A 118 9.22 8.29 -21.57
CA GLN A 118 9.17 7.61 -22.85
C GLN A 118 8.12 6.47 -22.84
N GLN A 119 8.11 5.64 -21.81
CA GLN A 119 7.14 4.55 -21.65
C GLN A 119 5.69 5.07 -21.58
N LEU A 120 5.49 6.24 -20.96
CA LEU A 120 4.19 6.90 -20.94
C LEU A 120 3.70 7.31 -22.33
N ARG A 121 4.61 7.65 -23.25
CA ARG A 121 4.29 8.03 -24.64
C ARG A 121 4.08 6.82 -25.56
N ASN A 122 4.58 5.64 -25.20
CA ASN A 122 4.43 4.44 -26.01
C ASN A 122 2.97 4.04 -26.13
N THR A 123 2.57 3.49 -27.28
CA THR A 123 1.23 2.94 -27.51
C THR A 123 1.02 1.72 -26.61
N ASP A 124 1.99 0.80 -26.56
CA ASP A 124 1.99 -0.28 -25.59
C ASP A 124 2.39 0.22 -24.19
N LYS A 125 1.44 0.19 -23.27
CA LYS A 125 1.62 0.63 -21.88
C LYS A 125 2.19 -0.45 -20.96
N ARG A 126 2.58 -1.59 -21.47
CA ARG A 126 3.05 -2.70 -20.65
C ARG A 126 4.31 -2.35 -19.86
N GLU A 127 5.32 -1.77 -20.51
CA GLU A 127 6.54 -1.35 -19.83
C GLU A 127 6.26 -0.26 -18.79
N PHE A 128 5.33 0.65 -19.10
CA PHE A 128 4.88 1.65 -18.13
C PHE A 128 4.23 0.97 -16.91
N ARG A 129 3.33 0.00 -17.12
CA ARG A 129 2.74 -0.78 -16.03
C ARG A 129 3.79 -1.56 -15.24
N GLN A 130 4.78 -2.13 -15.92
CA GLN A 130 5.87 -2.84 -15.26
C GLN A 130 6.69 -1.92 -14.34
N SER A 131 6.88 -0.69 -14.74
CA SER A 131 7.66 0.29 -13.98
C SER A 131 6.86 0.93 -12.83
N THR A 132 5.55 1.11 -12.98
CA THR A 132 4.72 1.87 -12.03
C THR A 132 3.69 1.01 -11.28
N GLY A 133 3.25 -0.09 -11.87
CA GLY A 133 2.12 -0.88 -11.39
C GLY A 133 2.28 -1.41 -9.98
N GLN A 134 3.47 -1.82 -9.57
CA GLN A 134 3.71 -2.30 -8.20
C GLN A 134 3.44 -1.23 -7.13
N GLY A 135 3.65 0.05 -7.46
CA GLY A 135 3.29 1.17 -6.60
C GLY A 135 1.80 1.53 -6.66
N MET A 136 1.09 1.05 -7.67
CA MET A 136 -0.31 1.41 -7.95
C MET A 136 -1.32 0.38 -7.46
N VAL A 137 -0.90 -0.88 -7.34
CA VAL A 137 -1.78 -2.00 -7.02
C VAL A 137 -1.30 -2.70 -5.77
N THR A 138 -2.23 -2.99 -4.89
CA THR A 138 -1.97 -3.81 -3.71
C THR A 138 -2.78 -5.10 -3.81
N PHE A 139 -2.09 -6.23 -3.80
CA PHE A 139 -2.73 -7.54 -3.72
C PHE A 139 -2.64 -8.08 -2.30
N LEU A 140 -3.76 -8.12 -1.61
CA LEU A 140 -3.86 -8.58 -0.23
C LEU A 140 -4.39 -10.02 -0.20
N ASN A 141 -3.48 -10.99 -0.21
CA ASN A 141 -3.81 -12.36 0.13
C ASN A 141 -3.80 -12.56 1.67
N THR A 142 -4.08 -13.76 2.15
CA THR A 142 -4.12 -14.05 3.58
C THR A 142 -2.78 -13.75 4.26
N ASP A 143 -1.69 -14.17 3.68
CA ASP A 143 -0.36 -14.03 4.27
C ASP A 143 0.11 -12.57 4.27
N ASN A 144 -0.05 -11.88 3.14
CA ASN A 144 0.39 -10.49 3.01
C ASN A 144 -0.36 -9.56 3.97
N ARG A 145 -1.68 -9.70 4.10
CA ARG A 145 -2.46 -8.80 4.98
C ARG A 145 -2.16 -9.00 6.46
N LEU A 146 -1.76 -10.22 6.87
CA LEU A 146 -1.37 -10.50 8.26
C LEU A 146 0.02 -9.95 8.59
N SER A 147 0.88 -9.83 7.59
CA SER A 147 2.25 -9.33 7.77
C SER A 147 2.40 -7.82 7.60
N LEU A 148 1.38 -7.12 7.05
CA LEU A 148 1.45 -5.67 6.79
C LEU A 148 1.77 -4.83 8.03
N THR A 149 1.27 -5.24 9.18
CA THR A 149 1.44 -4.54 10.46
C THR A 149 2.26 -5.33 11.47
N GLN A 150 2.97 -6.35 11.00
CA GLN A 150 3.88 -7.12 11.84
C GLN A 150 4.97 -6.23 12.42
N LYS A 151 5.30 -6.45 13.69
CA LYS A 151 6.39 -5.77 14.37
C LYS A 151 7.64 -5.72 13.48
N CYS A 152 8.25 -4.56 13.35
CA CYS A 152 9.46 -4.38 12.57
C CYS A 152 10.51 -3.56 13.33
N THR A 153 11.77 -3.70 12.88
CA THR A 153 12.87 -2.88 13.36
C THR A 153 13.09 -1.73 12.40
N VAL A 154 13.11 -0.51 12.94
CA VAL A 154 13.39 0.70 12.15
C VAL A 154 14.84 0.66 11.66
N GLN A 155 15.01 0.73 10.36
CA GLN A 155 16.33 0.96 9.77
C GLN A 155 16.54 2.47 9.57
N ASN A 156 17.78 2.87 9.31
CA ASN A 156 18.14 4.29 9.15
C ASN A 156 17.33 4.94 8.01
N LEU A 157 16.26 5.65 8.38
CA LEU A 157 15.24 6.18 7.49
C LEU A 157 15.68 7.44 6.73
N GLN A 158 16.78 8.06 7.16
CA GLN A 158 17.26 9.30 6.53
C GLN A 158 17.75 9.10 5.09
N THR A 159 18.12 7.88 4.73
CA THR A 159 18.72 7.60 3.42
C THR A 159 17.83 6.83 2.47
N VAL A 160 16.79 6.13 2.94
CA VAL A 160 16.11 5.11 2.11
C VAL A 160 14.59 5.28 2.03
N GLY A 161 13.98 6.15 2.83
CA GLY A 161 12.51 6.26 2.94
C GLY A 161 11.85 5.00 3.55
N PRO A 162 10.55 5.05 3.85
CA PRO A 162 9.85 3.95 4.51
C PRO A 162 9.77 2.72 3.61
N LYS A 163 10.03 1.53 4.18
CA LYS A 163 10.04 0.25 3.49
C LYS A 163 8.77 -0.57 3.70
N ASN A 164 8.02 -0.25 4.74
CA ASN A 164 6.81 -0.96 5.11
C ASN A 164 5.75 0.01 5.67
N VAL A 165 4.57 -0.52 5.94
CA VAL A 165 3.42 0.27 6.41
C VAL A 165 3.70 0.95 7.75
N LEU A 166 4.38 0.27 8.69
CA LEU A 166 4.69 0.84 10.01
C LEU A 166 5.70 1.98 9.91
N GLU A 167 6.73 1.83 9.07
CA GLU A 167 7.67 2.92 8.80
C GLU A 167 6.98 4.10 8.12
N ALA A 168 6.06 3.83 7.20
CA ALA A 168 5.26 4.89 6.57
C ALA A 168 4.38 5.63 7.59
N LEU A 169 3.75 4.91 8.52
CA LEU A 169 2.98 5.49 9.63
C LEU A 169 3.86 6.32 10.57
N TYR A 170 5.09 5.89 10.81
CA TYR A 170 6.03 6.63 11.66
C TYR A 170 6.43 7.99 11.06
N HIS A 171 6.45 8.09 9.72
CA HIS A 171 6.75 9.33 9.01
C HIS A 171 5.51 10.14 8.62
N ALA A 172 4.33 9.53 8.76
CA ALA A 172 3.08 10.23 8.48
C ALA A 172 2.76 11.26 9.57
N ASP A 173 1.82 12.15 9.25
CA ASP A 173 1.22 13.01 10.26
C ASP A 173 0.57 12.14 11.36
N ILE A 174 0.59 12.65 12.60
CA ILE A 174 -0.05 12.02 13.76
C ILE A 174 -1.55 11.72 13.55
N ALA A 175 -2.17 12.40 12.62
CA ALA A 175 -3.55 12.14 12.20
C ALA A 175 -3.75 10.72 11.64
N ALA A 176 -2.76 10.15 10.98
CA ALA A 176 -2.87 8.81 10.36
C ALA A 176 -3.00 7.69 11.40
N PRO A 177 -2.10 7.53 12.39
CA PRO A 177 -2.29 6.56 13.47
C PRO A 177 -3.58 6.78 14.26
N ASN A 178 -3.97 8.03 14.51
CA ASN A 178 -5.20 8.34 15.22
C ASN A 178 -6.45 7.89 14.45
N ARG A 179 -6.47 8.07 13.14
CA ARG A 179 -7.57 7.59 12.30
C ARG A 179 -7.70 6.07 12.33
N ILE A 180 -6.57 5.35 12.30
CA ILE A 180 -6.56 3.88 12.44
C ILE A 180 -7.15 3.50 13.80
N ARG A 181 -6.73 4.20 14.87
CA ARG A 181 -7.23 3.99 16.23
C ARG A 181 -8.76 4.16 16.31
N GLU A 182 -9.30 5.23 15.76
CA GLU A 182 -10.76 5.49 15.72
C GLU A 182 -11.52 4.39 14.97
N LEU A 183 -11.01 3.95 13.81
CA LEU A 183 -11.62 2.89 13.03
C LEU A 183 -11.61 1.54 13.78
N VAL A 184 -10.52 1.19 14.42
CA VAL A 184 -10.44 -0.04 15.23
C VAL A 184 -11.39 0.04 16.43
N LYS A 185 -11.40 1.15 17.14
CA LYS A 185 -12.27 1.36 18.30
C LYS A 185 -13.76 1.27 17.94
N SER A 186 -14.15 1.86 16.83
CA SER A 186 -15.54 1.81 16.35
C SER A 186 -15.98 0.43 15.86
N THR A 187 -15.04 -0.39 15.34
CA THR A 187 -15.35 -1.68 14.73
C THR A 187 -15.29 -2.83 15.73
N PHE A 188 -14.29 -2.82 16.62
CA PHE A 188 -13.99 -3.95 17.50
C PHE A 188 -14.22 -3.64 18.98
N ASN A 189 -14.63 -2.42 19.34
CA ASN A 189 -14.74 -1.96 20.73
C ASN A 189 -13.45 -2.21 21.53
N THR A 190 -12.32 -2.06 20.86
CA THR A 190 -10.97 -2.28 21.38
C THR A 190 -10.11 -1.10 20.94
N ASP A 191 -9.23 -0.64 21.81
CA ASP A 191 -8.31 0.45 21.47
C ASP A 191 -6.99 -0.09 20.94
N ILE A 192 -6.34 0.67 20.06
CA ILE A 192 -5.05 0.34 19.47
C ILE A 192 -4.10 1.53 19.61
N TYR A 193 -2.84 1.24 19.90
CA TYR A 193 -1.79 2.24 20.05
C TYR A 193 -0.63 1.91 19.12
N PHE A 194 -0.22 2.90 18.31
CA PHE A 194 0.98 2.78 17.49
C PHE A 194 2.19 3.05 18.37
N ASP A 195 2.90 1.98 18.73
CA ASP A 195 4.02 1.99 19.67
C ASP A 195 5.35 2.14 18.92
N TYR A 196 5.96 3.28 19.09
CA TYR A 196 7.32 3.63 18.65
C TYR A 196 8.20 4.06 19.85
N THR A 197 7.80 3.68 21.06
CA THR A 197 8.46 4.08 22.29
C THR A 197 9.70 3.24 22.60
N ASP A 198 9.77 2.02 22.04
CA ASP A 198 10.96 1.16 22.10
C ASP A 198 11.94 1.55 20.99
N PRO A 199 13.16 2.01 21.33
CA PRO A 199 14.14 2.45 20.33
C PRO A 199 14.38 1.41 19.24
N GLY A 200 14.14 1.80 17.99
CA GLY A 200 14.33 0.95 16.83
C GLY A 200 13.23 -0.08 16.56
N THR A 201 12.09 -0.01 17.27
CA THR A 201 10.97 -0.93 17.06
C THR A 201 9.68 -0.17 16.77
N LEU A 202 8.94 -0.64 15.77
CA LEU A 202 7.59 -0.18 15.45
C LEU A 202 6.63 -1.35 15.55
N GLN A 203 5.50 -1.13 16.23
CA GLN A 203 4.47 -2.15 16.42
C GLN A 203 3.13 -1.53 16.82
N PHE A 204 2.07 -2.30 16.77
CA PHE A 204 0.81 -1.93 17.38
C PHE A 204 0.59 -2.66 18.71
N ARG A 205 0.06 -1.96 19.69
CA ARG A 205 -0.41 -2.49 20.98
C ARG A 205 -1.92 -2.49 21.03
N ILE A 206 -2.50 -3.49 21.68
CA ILE A 206 -3.94 -3.66 21.83
C ILE A 206 -4.33 -3.55 23.31
N GLY A 207 -5.36 -2.78 23.59
CA GLY A 207 -5.86 -2.57 24.93
C GLY A 207 -7.29 -2.02 24.95
N ASN A 208 -7.77 -1.67 26.14
CA ASN A 208 -9.10 -1.11 26.29
C ASN A 208 -9.12 0.42 26.09
N ASP A 209 -8.06 1.08 26.54
CA ASP A 209 -7.95 2.54 26.44
C ASP A 209 -6.48 2.97 26.55
N PHE A 210 -6.06 3.82 25.60
CA PHE A 210 -4.75 4.43 25.54
C PHE A 210 -4.80 5.97 25.66
N SER A 211 -5.94 6.54 26.08
CA SER A 211 -6.12 8.00 26.20
C SER A 211 -5.21 8.64 27.25
N THR A 212 -4.73 7.86 28.22
CA THR A 212 -3.90 8.32 29.33
C THR A 212 -2.39 8.07 29.14
N ILE A 213 -1.98 7.59 27.96
CA ILE A 213 -0.57 7.35 27.68
C ILE A 213 0.16 8.69 27.60
N SER A 214 1.28 8.76 28.28
CA SER A 214 2.13 9.96 28.34
C SER A 214 2.71 10.29 26.96
N GLU A 215 2.81 11.57 26.63
CA GLU A 215 3.54 12.04 25.46
C GLU A 215 5.07 11.87 25.60
N ASN A 216 5.56 11.74 26.84
CA ASN A 216 6.96 11.44 27.10
C ASN A 216 7.26 9.96 26.76
N SER A 217 8.06 9.72 25.74
CA SER A 217 8.34 8.38 25.21
C SER A 217 8.88 7.39 26.25
N ARG A 218 9.70 7.85 27.22
CA ARG A 218 10.23 6.97 28.29
C ARG A 218 9.15 6.53 29.26
N VAL A 219 8.24 7.44 29.61
CA VAL A 219 7.10 7.14 30.48
C VAL A 219 6.10 6.27 29.71
N ALA A 220 5.81 6.63 28.47
CA ALA A 220 4.94 5.86 27.59
C ALA A 220 5.42 4.42 27.43
N TYR A 221 6.72 4.18 27.25
CA TYR A 221 7.27 2.83 27.15
C TYR A 221 6.87 1.95 28.35
N SER A 222 7.04 2.45 29.56
CA SER A 222 6.67 1.69 30.78
C SER A 222 5.17 1.42 30.89
N GLN A 223 4.35 2.31 30.33
CA GLN A 223 2.89 2.19 30.31
C GLN A 223 2.42 1.19 29.25
N VAL A 224 2.98 1.26 28.03
CA VAL A 224 2.49 0.47 26.90
C VAL A 224 3.11 -0.92 26.79
N SER A 225 4.32 -1.12 27.31
CA SER A 225 5.05 -2.41 27.21
C SER A 225 4.31 -3.60 27.79
N ARG A 226 3.41 -3.37 28.74
CA ARG A 226 2.57 -4.42 29.38
C ARG A 226 1.40 -4.89 28.52
N TYR A 227 1.03 -4.13 27.49
CA TYR A 227 -0.09 -4.51 26.62
C TYR A 227 0.37 -5.47 25.53
N PRO A 228 -0.50 -6.43 25.14
CA PRO A 228 -0.19 -7.36 24.07
C PRO A 228 0.01 -6.64 22.74
N ILE A 229 0.87 -7.19 21.90
CA ILE A 229 1.08 -6.71 20.54
C ILE A 229 -0.01 -7.24 19.60
N LEU A 230 -0.25 -6.50 18.51
CA LEU A 230 -1.22 -6.89 17.48
C LEU A 230 -0.89 -8.26 16.87
N ASP A 231 0.39 -8.61 16.74
CA ASP A 231 0.84 -9.88 16.15
C ASP A 231 0.32 -11.11 16.91
N ASN A 232 0.02 -10.96 18.19
CA ASN A 232 -0.53 -12.01 19.05
C ASN A 232 -2.06 -12.05 19.06
N GLN A 233 -2.73 -11.23 18.25
CA GLN A 233 -4.18 -11.20 18.17
C GLN A 233 -4.70 -12.13 17.07
N GLY A 234 -6.02 -12.36 17.09
CA GLY A 234 -6.68 -13.15 16.05
C GLY A 234 -6.57 -12.50 14.65
N ASP A 235 -6.57 -13.35 13.62
CA ASP A 235 -6.36 -12.96 12.22
C ASP A 235 -7.37 -11.92 11.71
N GLY A 236 -8.59 -11.90 12.25
CA GLY A 236 -9.62 -10.91 11.90
C GLY A 236 -9.17 -9.49 12.22
N LEU A 237 -8.72 -9.23 13.43
CA LEU A 237 -8.24 -7.92 13.86
C LEU A 237 -6.95 -7.55 13.13
N ARG A 238 -5.99 -8.48 13.02
CA ARG A 238 -4.74 -8.26 12.30
C ARG A 238 -4.99 -7.90 10.83
N SER A 239 -5.85 -8.67 10.15
CA SER A 239 -6.23 -8.40 8.75
C SER A 239 -6.90 -7.04 8.59
N TYR A 240 -7.81 -6.68 9.49
CA TYR A 240 -8.49 -5.40 9.43
C TYR A 240 -7.50 -4.24 9.59
N VAL A 241 -6.67 -4.27 10.64
CA VAL A 241 -5.66 -3.24 10.87
C VAL A 241 -4.70 -3.16 9.68
N GLY A 242 -4.25 -4.29 9.14
CA GLY A 242 -3.41 -4.34 7.95
C GLY A 242 -4.06 -3.65 6.73
N MET A 243 -5.33 -3.96 6.45
CA MET A 243 -6.05 -3.36 5.32
C MET A 243 -6.24 -1.85 5.46
N ILE A 244 -6.66 -1.36 6.64
CA ILE A 244 -6.86 0.08 6.84
C ILE A 244 -5.54 0.84 6.86
N SER A 245 -4.47 0.24 7.38
CA SER A 245 -3.12 0.82 7.40
C SER A 245 -2.46 0.85 6.02
N ALA A 246 -2.80 -0.08 5.12
CA ALA A 246 -2.30 -0.10 3.75
C ALA A 246 -3.05 0.85 2.81
N ASN A 247 -4.15 1.45 3.27
CA ASN A 247 -4.91 2.38 2.45
C ASN A 247 -4.16 3.71 2.30
N LYS A 248 -3.73 4.04 1.08
CA LYS A 248 -2.99 5.27 0.76
C LYS A 248 -3.69 6.57 1.17
N ARG A 249 -4.99 6.54 1.45
CA ARG A 249 -5.74 7.69 1.97
C ARG A 249 -5.66 7.84 3.50
N ALA A 250 -4.99 6.91 4.15
CA ALA A 250 -4.74 6.97 5.59
C ALA A 250 -3.49 7.82 5.95
N PHE A 251 -2.68 8.15 4.92
CA PHE A 251 -1.46 8.96 5.06
C PHE A 251 -1.63 10.32 4.42
#